data_c8da598e4073ca4abc7c75cc5f6d4732
#
_entry.id   c8da598e4073ca4abc7c75cc5f6d4732
#
_cell.length_a   1.000
_cell.length_b   1.000
_cell.length_c   1.000
_cell.angle_alpha   90.00
_cell.angle_beta   90.00
_cell.angle_gamma   90.00
#
_symmetry.space_group_name_H-M   'P 1'
#
loop_
_entity.id
_entity.type
_entity.pdbx_description
1 polymer ?
#
loop_
_entity_poly.entity_id
_entity_poly.type
_entity_poly.pdbx_seq_one_letter_code
_entity_poly.pdbx_strand_id
1 'polypeptide(L)'
;MSFNKNLREIGNNAFEECSSVKNVTFNDSLNTIGESAFANCSSVEKVDLPESVSSVGKDVFEGCKAIKNITLSSKLNYVNDGV
;
A
#
# COMPACT_ATOMS: atom_id res chain seq x y z
N MET A 1 5.45 -7.67 7.27
CA MET A 1 5.38 -6.31 7.82
C MET A 1 3.96 -6.02 8.29
N SER A 2 3.82 -5.56 9.49
CA SER A 2 2.50 -5.20 10.03
C SER A 2 2.61 -3.86 10.75
N PHE A 3 1.45 -3.21 10.96
CA PHE A 3 1.42 -1.87 11.50
C PHE A 3 0.63 -1.82 12.80
N ASN A 4 0.91 -0.76 13.59
CA ASN A 4 0.16 -0.49 14.81
C ASN A 4 -1.33 -0.33 14.45
N LYS A 5 -2.21 -0.88 15.29
CA LYS A 5 -3.65 -0.85 14.99
C LYS A 5 -4.25 0.56 14.94
N ASN A 6 -3.54 1.55 15.46
CA ASN A 6 -4.00 2.94 15.47
C ASN A 6 -3.42 3.77 14.33
N LEU A 7 -2.60 3.17 13.48
CA LEU A 7 -2.00 3.91 12.36
C LEU A 7 -3.09 4.31 11.38
N ARG A 8 -3.14 5.58 11.00
CA ARG A 8 -4.14 6.12 10.08
C ARG A 8 -3.57 6.52 8.73
N GLU A 9 -2.31 6.87 8.69
CA GLU A 9 -1.67 7.34 7.46
C GLU A 9 -0.31 6.72 7.27
N ILE A 10 0.01 6.41 6.02
CA ILE A 10 1.36 6.05 5.63
C ILE A 10 1.83 7.19 4.74
N GLY A 11 2.93 7.82 5.12
CA GLY A 11 3.43 9.00 4.42
C GLY A 11 4.00 8.69 3.05
N ASN A 12 4.28 9.76 2.30
CA ASN A 12 4.91 9.63 0.99
C ASN A 12 6.27 8.95 1.12
N ASN A 13 6.54 7.98 0.26
CA ASN A 13 7.83 7.28 0.19
C ASN A 13 8.21 6.53 1.48
N ALA A 14 7.25 6.31 2.37
CA ALA A 14 7.54 5.76 3.71
C ALA A 14 8.26 4.43 3.68
N PHE A 15 7.90 3.55 2.77
CA PHE A 15 8.50 2.21 2.66
C PHE A 15 9.07 1.95 1.26
N GLU A 16 9.41 3.02 0.56
CA GLU A 16 9.99 2.90 -0.77
C GLU A 16 11.24 2.04 -0.75
N GLU A 17 11.36 1.15 -1.73
CA GLU A 17 12.51 0.26 -1.90
C GLU A 17 12.72 -0.77 -0.79
N CYS A 18 11.67 -1.11 -0.06
CA CYS A 18 11.74 -2.19 0.93
C CYS A 18 11.72 -3.55 0.20
N SER A 19 12.81 -3.86 -0.49
CA SER A 19 12.86 -5.01 -1.40
C SER A 19 12.91 -6.37 -0.71
N SER A 20 13.11 -6.40 0.60
CA SER A 20 13.14 -7.66 1.35
C SER A 20 11.78 -8.06 1.94
N VAL A 21 10.79 -7.17 1.86
CA VAL A 21 9.48 -7.42 2.44
C VAL A 21 8.64 -8.23 1.45
N LYS A 22 8.12 -9.37 1.90
CA LYS A 22 7.29 -10.24 1.07
C LYS A 22 5.81 -10.05 1.32
N ASN A 23 5.41 -9.77 2.56
CA ASN A 23 4.02 -9.64 2.94
C ASN A 23 3.80 -8.36 3.72
N VAL A 24 2.71 -7.68 3.44
CA VAL A 24 2.32 -6.47 4.16
C VAL A 24 0.91 -6.67 4.68
N THR A 25 0.73 -6.53 6.00
CA THR A 25 -0.58 -6.63 6.62
C THR A 25 -1.00 -5.25 7.10
N PHE A 26 -2.05 -4.72 6.52
CA PHE A 26 -2.53 -3.40 6.86
C PHE A 26 -3.52 -3.47 8.03
N ASN A 27 -3.50 -2.43 8.86
CA ASN A 27 -4.40 -2.32 10.00
C ASN A 27 -5.75 -1.75 9.57
N ASP A 28 -6.80 -2.03 10.35
CA ASP A 28 -8.16 -1.64 10.00
C ASP A 28 -8.46 -0.16 10.16
N SER A 29 -7.56 0.60 10.77
CA SER A 29 -7.73 2.05 10.93
C SER A 29 -7.04 2.86 9.84
N LEU A 30 -6.32 2.19 8.94
CA LEU A 30 -5.57 2.90 7.91
C LEU A 30 -6.52 3.59 6.95
N ASN A 31 -6.30 4.88 6.73
CA ASN A 31 -7.15 5.72 5.91
C ASN A 31 -6.48 6.16 4.62
N THR A 32 -5.21 6.52 4.70
CA THR A 32 -4.49 7.12 3.59
C THR A 32 -3.13 6.49 3.40
N ILE A 33 -2.77 6.21 2.14
CA ILE A 33 -1.44 5.74 1.78
C ILE A 33 -0.86 6.77 0.82
N GLY A 34 0.31 7.29 1.15
CA GLY A 34 0.93 8.37 0.41
C GLY A 34 1.53 7.96 -0.92
N GLU A 35 1.96 8.95 -1.69
CA GLU A 35 2.60 8.76 -2.99
C GLU A 35 3.86 7.93 -2.86
N SER A 36 4.03 6.94 -3.72
CA SER A 36 5.20 6.06 -3.78
C SER A 36 5.52 5.36 -2.46
N ALA A 37 4.52 5.20 -1.59
CA ALA A 37 4.75 4.66 -0.25
C ALA A 37 5.40 3.28 -0.26
N PHE A 38 5.07 2.45 -1.24
CA PHE A 38 5.63 1.11 -1.38
C PHE A 38 6.30 0.90 -2.73
N ALA A 39 6.72 1.96 -3.38
CA ALA A 39 7.36 1.85 -4.69
C ALA A 39 8.61 0.99 -4.59
N ASN A 40 8.82 0.16 -5.59
CA ASN A 40 9.99 -0.72 -5.69
C ASN A 40 10.14 -1.73 -4.56
N CYS A 41 9.05 -2.10 -3.92
CA CYS A 41 9.03 -3.22 -2.98
C CYS A 41 8.93 -4.50 -3.80
N SER A 42 10.05 -4.90 -4.37
CA SER A 42 10.08 -5.92 -5.43
C SER A 42 9.80 -7.35 -4.98
N SER A 43 9.71 -7.59 -3.68
CA SER A 43 9.42 -8.93 -3.15
C SER A 43 7.99 -9.09 -2.63
N VAL A 44 7.20 -8.01 -2.57
CA VAL A 44 5.82 -8.08 -2.07
C VAL A 44 4.96 -8.83 -3.08
N GLU A 45 4.29 -9.89 -2.63
CA GLU A 45 3.52 -10.76 -3.50
C GLU A 45 2.01 -10.52 -3.45
N LYS A 46 1.51 -10.02 -2.32
CA LYS A 46 0.08 -9.84 -2.14
C LYS A 46 -0.21 -8.56 -1.37
N VAL A 47 -1.21 -7.83 -1.82
CA VAL A 47 -1.65 -6.59 -1.16
C VAL A 47 -3.15 -6.65 -0.95
N ASP A 48 -3.58 -6.57 0.31
CA ASP A 48 -4.99 -6.52 0.67
C ASP A 48 -5.25 -5.21 1.40
N LEU A 49 -5.83 -4.24 0.71
CA LEU A 49 -6.16 -2.96 1.33
C LEU A 49 -7.44 -3.08 2.15
N PRO A 50 -7.41 -2.63 3.41
CA PRO A 50 -8.61 -2.72 4.26
C PRO A 50 -9.69 -1.74 3.78
N GLU A 51 -10.93 -1.99 4.18
CA GLU A 51 -12.05 -1.15 3.79
C GLU A 51 -11.94 0.28 4.31
N SER A 52 -11.11 0.51 5.32
CA SER A 52 -10.90 1.85 5.86
C SER A 52 -10.12 2.76 4.91
N VAL A 53 -9.38 2.20 3.96
CA VAL A 53 -8.57 3.01 3.05
C VAL A 53 -9.44 3.71 2.04
N SER A 54 -9.40 5.04 2.05
CA SER A 54 -10.18 5.86 1.13
C SER A 54 -9.33 6.65 0.14
N SER A 55 -8.03 6.71 0.35
CA SER A 55 -7.13 7.46 -0.52
C SER A 55 -5.79 6.75 -0.67
N VAL A 56 -5.36 6.60 -1.92
CA VAL A 56 -4.07 5.98 -2.24
C VAL A 56 -3.34 6.92 -3.20
N GLY A 57 -2.10 7.22 -2.89
CA GLY A 57 -1.32 8.14 -3.68
C GLY A 57 -0.89 7.57 -5.02
N LYS A 58 -0.31 8.44 -5.84
CA LYS A 58 0.22 8.08 -7.15
C LYS A 58 1.42 7.14 -6.98
N ASP A 59 1.52 6.17 -7.88
CA ASP A 59 2.69 5.27 -7.97
C ASP A 59 2.99 4.49 -6.69
N VAL A 60 1.97 4.25 -5.87
CA VAL A 60 2.18 3.65 -4.55
C VAL A 60 2.82 2.25 -4.64
N PHE A 61 2.51 1.50 -5.67
CA PHE A 61 3.09 0.17 -5.88
C PHE A 61 3.94 0.06 -7.15
N GLU A 62 4.46 1.19 -7.64
CA GLU A 62 5.30 1.18 -8.82
C GLU A 62 6.53 0.32 -8.59
N GLY A 63 6.88 -0.52 -9.57
CA GLY A 63 8.06 -1.36 -9.46
C GLY A 63 7.91 -2.57 -8.57
N CYS A 64 6.73 -2.84 -8.06
CA CYS A 64 6.46 -4.03 -7.24
C CYS A 64 6.23 -5.22 -8.15
N LYS A 65 7.31 -5.76 -8.68
CA LYS A 65 7.25 -6.77 -9.76
C LYS A 65 6.70 -8.13 -9.34
N ALA A 66 6.75 -8.43 -8.05
CA ALA A 66 6.31 -9.73 -7.55
C ALA A 66 4.81 -9.78 -7.21
N ILE A 67 4.12 -8.65 -7.23
CA ILE A 67 2.70 -8.63 -6.86
C ILE A 67 1.89 -9.47 -7.84
N LYS A 68 1.15 -10.43 -7.28
CA LYS A 68 0.26 -11.30 -8.06
C LYS A 68 -1.20 -10.97 -7.82
N ASN A 69 -1.53 -10.45 -6.64
CA ASN A 69 -2.91 -10.17 -6.26
C ASN A 69 -2.98 -8.86 -5.48
N ILE A 70 -3.89 -7.98 -5.89
CA ILE A 70 -4.20 -6.76 -5.15
C ILE A 70 -5.69 -6.72 -4.91
N THR A 71 -6.09 -6.57 -3.64
CA THR A 71 -7.48 -6.38 -3.27
C THR A 71 -7.65 -4.92 -2.87
N LEU A 72 -8.47 -4.19 -3.60
CA LEU A 72 -8.71 -2.78 -3.32
C LEU A 72 -9.92 -2.60 -2.40
N SER A 73 -9.84 -1.56 -1.57
CA SER A 73 -10.96 -1.18 -0.71
C SER A 73 -12.14 -0.72 -1.56
N SER A 74 -13.35 -1.12 -1.20
CA SER A 74 -14.55 -0.67 -1.90
C SER A 74 -14.83 0.81 -1.67
N LYS A 75 -14.16 1.43 -0.70
CA LYS A 75 -14.32 2.85 -0.40
C LYS A 75 -13.39 3.75 -1.19
N LEU A 76 -12.50 3.18 -1.98
CA LEU A 76 -11.63 4.00 -2.83
C LEU A 76 -12.48 4.71 -3.87
N ASN A 77 -12.44 6.04 -3.85
CA ASN A 77 -13.20 6.86 -4.79
C ASN A 77 -12.51 6.94 -6.15
N TYR A 78 -11.20 6.78 -6.15
CA TYR A 78 -10.41 6.81 -7.38
C TYR A 78 -9.08 6.13 -7.11
N VAL A 79 -8.45 5.70 -8.20
CA VAL A 79 -7.11 5.12 -8.15
C VAL A 79 -6.24 5.99 -9.05
N ASN A 80 -5.18 6.55 -8.50
CA ASN A 80 -4.27 7.38 -9.27
C ASN A 80 -3.48 6.56 -10.28
N ASP A 81 -2.97 7.24 -11.31
CA ASP A 81 -2.16 6.58 -12.32
C ASP A 81 -0.93 5.95 -11.67
N GLY A 82 -0.55 4.78 -12.17
CA GLY A 82 0.64 4.10 -11.69
C GLY A 82 0.50 3.33 -10.40
N VAL A 83 -0.70 3.19 -9.86
CA VAL A 83 -0.91 2.40 -8.63
C VAL A 83 -0.70 0.91 -8.83
#